data_83fa4e244a9602a07ef29d2607567279
#
_entry.id   83fa4e244a9602a07ef29d2607567279
#
_cell.length_a   1.000
_cell.length_b   1.000
_cell.length_c   1.000
_cell.angle_alpha   90.00
_cell.angle_beta   90.00
_cell.angle_gamma   90.00
#
_symmetry.space_group_name_H-M   'P 1'
#
loop_
_entity.id
_entity.type
_entity.pdbx_description
1 polymer ?
#
loop_
_entity_poly.entity_id
_entity_poly.type
_entity_poly.pdbx_seq_one_letter_code
_entity_poly.pdbx_strand_id
1 'polypeptide(L)'
;MREGNKLTALTVAKKNKTGRYSDGHGLWLQVSKSGTKAWLFRYMVDGRARHMGLGPVHTVNLAEARVRARQARQLLIDGKDPIEVKHQARHAARDRTNMSFKEAAQRFIEQHEDGWKNARHRQQWRNTLRDYVYPKIGSRPIASIDGPLITEKLASIHSAKPVTASRVKERIERVCQWVRDGMPAPAMSRAVKHHEALSVTEVPAFMAELRQMEGINARALEFTILTAARTSEALKAT
;
A
#
# COMPACT_ATOMS: atom_id res chain seq x y z
N MET A 1 31.99 -27.20 14.34
CA MET A 1 31.25 -26.09 13.71
C MET A 1 31.61 -26.02 12.23
N ARG A 2 30.62 -25.90 11.33
CA ARG A 2 30.92 -25.69 9.91
C ARG A 2 31.37 -24.24 9.72
N GLU A 3 32.66 -24.03 9.39
CA GLU A 3 33.22 -22.69 9.11
C GLU A 3 32.43 -21.96 8.02
N GLY A 4 32.11 -20.69 8.25
CA GLY A 4 31.49 -19.79 7.29
C GLY A 4 32.47 -18.78 6.72
N ASN A 5 32.02 -17.98 5.76
CA ASN A 5 32.79 -16.88 5.15
C ASN A 5 34.06 -17.32 4.40
N LYS A 6 33.99 -18.46 3.69
CA LYS A 6 35.13 -19.04 2.95
C LYS A 6 35.45 -18.28 1.65
N LEU A 7 34.48 -17.58 1.10
CA LEU A 7 34.66 -16.79 -0.13
C LEU A 7 34.94 -15.33 0.20
N THR A 8 35.75 -14.70 -0.62
CA THR A 8 35.97 -13.24 -0.65
C THR A 8 35.48 -12.68 -1.99
N ALA A 9 35.26 -11.37 -2.08
CA ALA A 9 34.87 -10.73 -3.33
C ALA A 9 35.87 -11.03 -4.46
N LEU A 10 37.16 -11.05 -4.16
CA LEU A 10 38.22 -11.40 -5.10
C LEU A 10 38.14 -12.86 -5.55
N THR A 11 37.90 -13.80 -4.63
CA THR A 11 37.76 -15.22 -5.01
C THR A 11 36.50 -15.45 -5.83
N VAL A 12 35.39 -14.79 -5.55
CA VAL A 12 34.16 -14.82 -6.36
C VAL A 12 34.40 -14.32 -7.78
N ALA A 13 35.15 -13.21 -7.92
CA ALA A 13 35.49 -12.65 -9.24
C ALA A 13 36.38 -13.63 -10.05
N LYS A 14 37.36 -14.26 -9.42
CA LYS A 14 38.32 -15.19 -10.07
C LYS A 14 37.76 -16.59 -10.38
N LYS A 15 36.63 -17.00 -9.75
CA LYS A 15 36.03 -18.34 -9.98
C LYS A 15 35.31 -18.37 -11.34
N ASN A 16 35.96 -18.91 -12.37
CA ASN A 16 35.38 -19.04 -13.73
C ASN A 16 35.13 -20.50 -14.13
N LYS A 17 35.70 -21.46 -13.40
CA LYS A 17 35.46 -22.87 -13.69
C LYS A 17 34.04 -23.26 -13.26
N THR A 18 33.31 -23.97 -14.16
CA THR A 18 31.98 -24.50 -13.84
C THR A 18 32.00 -25.33 -12.58
N GLY A 19 31.06 -25.06 -11.67
CA GLY A 19 30.97 -25.78 -10.40
C GLY A 19 30.22 -25.03 -9.32
N ARG A 20 30.23 -25.62 -8.14
CA ARG A 20 29.63 -25.03 -6.93
C ARG A 20 30.71 -24.84 -5.86
N TYR A 21 30.81 -23.64 -5.31
CA TYR A 21 31.81 -23.24 -4.33
C TYR A 21 31.12 -22.82 -3.05
N SER A 22 31.39 -23.49 -1.96
CA SER A 22 30.76 -23.22 -0.67
C SER A 22 31.36 -22.00 0.00
N ASP A 23 30.51 -21.09 0.49
CA ASP A 23 30.89 -20.01 1.41
C ASP A 23 30.71 -20.41 2.88
N GLY A 24 30.00 -21.51 3.10
CA GLY A 24 29.62 -21.96 4.44
C GLY A 24 28.15 -21.64 4.76
N HIS A 25 27.66 -22.18 5.86
CA HIS A 25 26.30 -21.97 6.35
C HIS A 25 25.18 -22.17 5.28
N GLY A 26 25.39 -23.09 4.31
CA GLY A 26 24.45 -23.37 3.25
C GLY A 26 24.50 -22.40 2.06
N LEU A 27 25.33 -21.36 2.09
CA LEU A 27 25.54 -20.45 0.96
C LEU A 27 26.56 -21.02 -0.01
N TRP A 28 26.20 -21.01 -1.32
CA TRP A 28 27.03 -21.50 -2.41
C TRP A 28 27.06 -20.51 -3.55
N LEU A 29 28.25 -20.32 -4.15
CA LEU A 29 28.41 -19.74 -5.47
C LEU A 29 28.29 -20.83 -6.52
N GLN A 30 27.38 -20.69 -7.46
CA GLN A 30 27.29 -21.55 -8.64
C GLN A 30 27.84 -20.82 -9.84
N VAL A 31 28.73 -21.46 -10.59
CA VAL A 31 29.22 -21.03 -11.90
C VAL A 31 28.67 -22.01 -12.94
N SER A 32 27.88 -21.54 -13.88
CA SER A 32 27.29 -22.34 -14.95
C SER A 32 28.32 -22.66 -16.06
N LYS A 33 27.95 -23.54 -17.00
CA LYS A 33 28.78 -23.80 -18.19
C LYS A 33 28.97 -22.56 -19.07
N SER A 34 27.99 -21.66 -19.06
CA SER A 34 28.06 -20.37 -19.79
C SER A 34 28.85 -19.27 -19.04
N GLY A 35 29.47 -19.58 -17.90
CA GLY A 35 30.19 -18.60 -17.08
C GLY A 35 29.32 -17.73 -16.17
N THR A 36 27.98 -17.86 -16.23
CA THR A 36 27.08 -17.11 -15.38
C THR A 36 27.24 -17.52 -13.91
N LYS A 37 27.36 -16.53 -13.03
CA LYS A 37 27.53 -16.74 -11.58
C LYS A 37 26.26 -16.36 -10.83
N ALA A 38 25.80 -17.26 -9.94
CA ALA A 38 24.62 -17.05 -9.10
C ALA A 38 24.81 -17.60 -7.69
N TRP A 39 24.09 -17.03 -6.76
CA TRP A 39 24.06 -17.46 -5.39
C TRP A 39 22.96 -18.49 -5.16
N LEU A 40 23.28 -19.56 -4.43
CA LEU A 40 22.35 -20.61 -4.01
C LEU A 40 22.41 -20.78 -2.50
N PHE A 41 21.26 -21.01 -1.89
CA PHE A 41 21.15 -21.49 -0.53
C PHE A 41 20.74 -22.97 -0.54
N ARG A 42 21.61 -23.84 -0.02
CA ARG A 42 21.35 -25.29 0.13
C ARG A 42 20.94 -25.58 1.57
N TYR A 43 19.85 -26.27 1.74
CA TYR A 43 19.29 -26.66 3.03
C TYR A 43 18.63 -28.04 2.92
N MET A 44 18.25 -28.61 4.08
CA MET A 44 17.56 -29.90 4.16
C MET A 44 16.16 -29.68 4.71
N VAL A 45 15.17 -30.32 4.10
CA VAL A 45 13.80 -30.44 4.60
C VAL A 45 13.39 -31.89 4.43
N ASP A 46 12.88 -32.50 5.49
CA ASP A 46 12.44 -33.93 5.53
C ASP A 46 13.44 -34.90 4.92
N GLY A 47 14.72 -34.72 5.28
CA GLY A 47 15.82 -35.57 4.79
C GLY A 47 16.25 -35.31 3.35
N ARG A 48 15.60 -34.37 2.62
CA ARG A 48 15.92 -34.05 1.23
C ARG A 48 16.65 -32.72 1.07
N ALA A 49 17.70 -32.69 0.24
CA ALA A 49 18.41 -31.45 -0.06
C ALA A 49 17.62 -30.58 -1.04
N ARG A 50 17.37 -29.34 -0.65
CA ARG A 50 16.75 -28.30 -1.49
C ARG A 50 17.74 -27.19 -1.78
N HIS A 51 17.54 -26.51 -2.92
CA HIS A 51 18.39 -25.40 -3.37
C HIS A 51 17.52 -24.21 -3.74
N MET A 52 17.68 -23.09 -3.03
CA MET A 52 16.99 -21.84 -3.30
C MET A 52 17.92 -20.85 -3.99
N GLY A 53 17.54 -20.32 -5.16
CA GLY A 53 18.26 -19.24 -5.82
C GLY A 53 18.13 -17.92 -5.05
N LEU A 54 19.28 -17.30 -4.71
CA LEU A 54 19.34 -16.01 -4.01
C LEU A 54 19.56 -14.82 -4.94
N GLY A 55 19.94 -15.07 -6.19
CA GLY A 55 20.15 -14.07 -7.22
C GLY A 55 21.51 -14.19 -7.93
N PRO A 56 21.66 -13.50 -9.09
CA PRO A 56 22.91 -13.50 -9.83
C PRO A 56 23.95 -12.55 -9.18
N VAL A 57 25.24 -12.90 -9.32
CA VAL A 57 26.35 -12.17 -8.67
C VAL A 57 26.46 -10.71 -9.13
N HIS A 58 26.07 -10.40 -10.37
CA HIS A 58 26.11 -9.03 -10.89
C HIS A 58 25.07 -8.10 -10.24
N THR A 59 23.99 -8.67 -9.65
CA THR A 59 22.94 -7.91 -8.95
C THR A 59 23.05 -8.03 -7.44
N VAL A 60 23.54 -9.19 -6.95
CA VAL A 60 23.61 -9.52 -5.53
C VAL A 60 25.06 -9.75 -5.17
N ASN A 61 25.65 -8.85 -4.39
CA ASN A 61 27.03 -9.00 -3.92
C ASN A 61 27.13 -10.08 -2.82
N LEU A 62 28.34 -10.45 -2.44
CA LEU A 62 28.59 -11.51 -1.44
C LEU A 62 27.96 -11.17 -0.06
N ALA A 63 28.04 -9.92 0.37
CA ALA A 63 27.48 -9.50 1.65
C ALA A 63 25.94 -9.64 1.66
N GLU A 64 25.29 -9.19 0.60
CA GLU A 64 23.85 -9.35 0.41
C GLU A 64 23.43 -10.82 0.30
N ALA A 65 24.22 -11.65 -0.40
CA ALA A 65 23.95 -13.09 -0.49
C ALA A 65 23.98 -13.76 0.89
N ARG A 66 24.91 -13.38 1.77
CA ARG A 66 24.98 -13.83 3.15
C ARG A 66 23.76 -13.39 3.97
N VAL A 67 23.31 -12.15 3.79
CA VAL A 67 22.07 -11.64 4.43
C VAL A 67 20.87 -12.46 3.98
N ARG A 68 20.68 -12.65 2.68
CA ARG A 68 19.57 -13.46 2.13
C ARG A 68 19.61 -14.90 2.57
N ALA A 69 20.80 -15.51 2.65
CA ALA A 69 20.97 -16.87 3.17
C ALA A 69 20.62 -16.95 4.65
N ARG A 70 20.93 -15.92 5.45
CA ARG A 70 20.54 -15.82 6.86
C ARG A 70 19.02 -15.73 7.02
N GLN A 71 18.37 -14.88 6.23
CA GLN A 71 16.92 -14.75 6.22
C GLN A 71 16.23 -16.07 5.85
N ALA A 72 16.72 -16.75 4.81
CA ALA A 72 16.18 -18.06 4.43
C ALA A 72 16.38 -19.11 5.53
N ARG A 73 17.50 -19.06 6.28
CA ARG A 73 17.73 -19.95 7.41
C ARG A 73 16.81 -19.64 8.58
N GLN A 74 16.50 -18.35 8.82
CA GLN A 74 15.55 -17.98 9.86
C GLN A 74 14.17 -18.58 9.59
N LEU A 75 13.70 -18.55 8.34
CA LEU A 75 12.44 -19.21 7.96
C LEU A 75 12.44 -20.70 8.29
N LEU A 76 13.58 -21.40 8.10
CA LEU A 76 13.69 -22.81 8.47
C LEU A 76 13.61 -23.03 9.98
N ILE A 77 14.21 -22.14 10.78
CA ILE A 77 14.11 -22.18 12.25
C ILE A 77 12.64 -21.98 12.67
N ASP A 78 11.93 -21.11 11.97
CA ASP A 78 10.49 -20.85 12.19
C ASP A 78 9.58 -21.96 11.61
N GLY A 79 10.14 -23.10 11.16
CA GLY A 79 9.42 -24.24 10.60
C GLY A 79 8.83 -23.98 9.19
N LYS A 80 9.27 -22.95 8.49
CA LYS A 80 8.76 -22.56 7.15
C LYS A 80 9.79 -22.87 6.07
N ASP A 81 9.35 -23.51 4.97
CA ASP A 81 10.22 -23.71 3.81
C ASP A 81 10.39 -22.41 3.03
N PRO A 82 11.64 -21.89 2.86
CA PRO A 82 11.89 -20.63 2.15
C PRO A 82 11.42 -20.61 0.68
N ILE A 83 11.46 -21.77 0.00
CA ILE A 83 10.97 -21.89 -1.38
C ILE A 83 9.46 -21.75 -1.41
N GLU A 84 8.75 -22.42 -0.52
CA GLU A 84 7.28 -22.35 -0.43
C GLU A 84 6.82 -20.93 -0.06
N VAL A 85 7.46 -20.29 0.91
CA VAL A 85 7.17 -18.89 1.27
C VAL A 85 7.35 -17.97 0.06
N LYS A 86 8.44 -18.15 -0.71
CA LYS A 86 8.68 -17.36 -1.93
C LYS A 86 7.64 -17.65 -3.02
N HIS A 87 7.23 -18.91 -3.19
CA HIS A 87 6.18 -19.28 -4.15
C HIS A 87 4.84 -18.68 -3.75
N GLN A 88 4.44 -18.82 -2.48
CA GLN A 88 3.19 -18.25 -1.97
C GLN A 88 3.15 -16.72 -2.15
N ALA A 89 4.26 -16.02 -1.85
CA ALA A 89 4.35 -14.57 -2.07
C ALA A 89 4.21 -14.20 -3.56
N ARG A 90 4.79 -14.98 -4.47
CA ARG A 90 4.66 -14.76 -5.93
C ARG A 90 3.24 -15.05 -6.42
N HIS A 91 2.60 -16.12 -5.96
CA HIS A 91 1.22 -16.42 -6.31
C HIS A 91 0.28 -15.33 -5.80
N ALA A 92 0.40 -14.93 -4.53
CA ALA A 92 -0.39 -13.85 -3.98
C ALA A 92 -0.20 -12.51 -4.73
N ALA A 93 1.02 -12.20 -5.17
CA ALA A 93 1.28 -11.02 -6.01
C ALA A 93 0.63 -11.13 -7.39
N ARG A 94 0.68 -12.33 -8.01
CA ARG A 94 0.06 -12.59 -9.31
C ARG A 94 -1.47 -12.53 -9.23
N ASP A 95 -2.04 -13.11 -8.19
CA ASP A 95 -3.49 -13.10 -7.98
C ASP A 95 -4.01 -11.68 -7.76
N ARG A 96 -3.25 -10.87 -7.02
CA ARG A 96 -3.57 -9.44 -6.85
C ARG A 96 -3.58 -8.68 -8.18
N THR A 97 -2.58 -8.92 -9.04
CA THR A 97 -2.49 -8.25 -10.35
C THR A 97 -3.57 -8.68 -11.34
N ASN A 98 -4.00 -9.94 -11.27
CA ASN A 98 -5.03 -10.50 -12.16
C ASN A 98 -6.45 -10.26 -11.66
N MET A 99 -6.63 -9.82 -10.40
CA MET A 99 -7.93 -9.51 -9.83
C MET A 99 -8.66 -8.44 -10.65
N SER A 100 -9.95 -8.62 -10.89
CA SER A 100 -10.77 -7.60 -11.55
C SER A 100 -10.93 -6.36 -10.69
N PHE A 101 -11.15 -5.20 -11.31
CA PHE A 101 -11.41 -3.96 -10.55
C PHE A 101 -12.61 -4.11 -9.61
N LYS A 102 -13.67 -4.79 -10.07
CA LYS A 102 -14.89 -5.00 -9.27
C LYS A 102 -14.58 -5.80 -8.00
N GLU A 103 -13.84 -6.89 -8.11
CA GLU A 103 -13.43 -7.69 -6.94
C GLU A 103 -12.54 -6.89 -5.98
N ALA A 104 -11.56 -6.16 -6.53
CA ALA A 104 -10.69 -5.31 -5.72
C ALA A 104 -11.47 -4.24 -4.97
N ALA A 105 -12.41 -3.59 -5.64
CA ALA A 105 -13.26 -2.55 -5.06
C ALA A 105 -14.19 -3.09 -3.97
N GLN A 106 -14.75 -4.29 -4.17
CA GLN A 106 -15.58 -4.96 -3.17
C GLN A 106 -14.78 -5.28 -1.91
N ARG A 107 -13.61 -5.91 -2.06
CA ARG A 107 -12.71 -6.21 -0.93
C ARG A 107 -12.22 -4.94 -0.22
N PHE A 108 -11.94 -3.87 -0.99
CA PHE A 108 -11.59 -2.58 -0.41
C PHE A 108 -12.69 -2.02 0.48
N ILE A 109 -13.94 -2.04 -0.01
CA ILE A 109 -15.10 -1.56 0.75
C ILE A 109 -15.29 -2.41 2.00
N GLU A 110 -15.35 -3.73 1.88
CA GLU A 110 -15.54 -4.67 2.99
C GLU A 110 -14.50 -4.47 4.10
N GLN A 111 -13.24 -4.25 3.72
CA GLN A 111 -12.16 -4.07 4.69
C GLN A 111 -12.17 -2.70 5.38
N HIS A 112 -12.71 -1.66 4.73
CA HIS A 112 -12.64 -0.28 5.23
C HIS A 112 -13.97 0.23 5.80
N GLU A 113 -15.09 -0.43 5.49
CA GLU A 113 -16.43 0.11 5.83
C GLU A 113 -16.71 0.19 7.33
N ASP A 114 -16.11 -0.66 8.15
CA ASP A 114 -16.26 -0.60 9.62
C ASP A 114 -15.64 0.68 10.20
N GLY A 115 -14.58 1.20 9.56
CA GLY A 115 -13.96 2.48 9.93
C GLY A 115 -14.76 3.72 9.49
N TRP A 116 -15.76 3.57 8.64
CA TRP A 116 -16.56 4.69 8.15
C TRP A 116 -17.77 4.94 9.05
N LYS A 117 -17.70 5.99 9.87
CA LYS A 117 -18.75 6.36 10.84
C LYS A 117 -20.12 6.61 10.19
N ASN A 118 -20.18 7.02 8.92
CA ASN A 118 -21.44 7.40 8.26
C ASN A 118 -21.91 6.33 7.29
N ALA A 119 -23.06 5.70 7.58
CA ALA A 119 -23.68 4.70 6.72
C ALA A 119 -24.00 5.22 5.31
N ARG A 120 -24.36 6.51 5.16
CA ARG A 120 -24.58 7.14 3.85
C ARG A 120 -23.28 7.18 3.03
N HIS A 121 -22.13 7.35 3.67
CA HIS A 121 -20.84 7.34 2.99
C HIS A 121 -20.54 5.96 2.42
N ARG A 122 -20.79 4.88 3.17
CA ARG A 122 -20.66 3.49 2.70
C ARG A 122 -21.55 3.23 1.48
N GLN A 123 -22.81 3.63 1.57
CA GLN A 123 -23.76 3.47 0.46
C GLN A 123 -23.35 4.27 -0.79
N GLN A 124 -22.84 5.49 -0.60
CA GLN A 124 -22.33 6.31 -1.72
C GLN A 124 -21.14 5.66 -2.42
N TRP A 125 -20.22 4.99 -1.71
CA TRP A 125 -19.13 4.26 -2.34
C TRP A 125 -19.67 3.16 -3.24
N ARG A 126 -20.56 2.31 -2.71
CA ARG A 126 -21.16 1.19 -3.45
C ARG A 126 -21.93 1.68 -4.68
N ASN A 127 -22.82 2.64 -4.49
CA ASN A 127 -23.64 3.18 -5.59
C ASN A 127 -22.76 3.82 -6.68
N THR A 128 -21.80 4.66 -6.29
CA THR A 128 -20.93 5.35 -7.25
C THR A 128 -20.13 4.37 -8.10
N LEU A 129 -19.54 3.33 -7.48
CA LEU A 129 -18.77 2.33 -8.22
C LEU A 129 -19.68 1.46 -9.09
N ARG A 130 -20.86 1.06 -8.58
CA ARG A 130 -21.84 0.28 -9.33
C ARG A 130 -22.33 1.03 -10.58
N ASP A 131 -22.69 2.29 -10.43
CA ASP A 131 -23.39 3.04 -11.47
C ASP A 131 -22.43 3.61 -12.52
N TYR A 132 -21.24 4.05 -12.10
CA TYR A 132 -20.32 4.78 -12.98
C TYR A 132 -19.06 3.99 -13.39
N VAL A 133 -18.64 2.99 -12.62
CA VAL A 133 -17.33 2.35 -12.80
C VAL A 133 -17.44 0.91 -13.30
N TYR A 134 -18.22 0.08 -12.62
CA TYR A 134 -18.32 -1.33 -12.96
C TYR A 134 -18.75 -1.61 -14.41
N PRO A 135 -19.70 -0.86 -15.02
CA PRO A 135 -20.07 -1.09 -16.40
C PRO A 135 -18.94 -0.81 -17.40
N LYS A 136 -17.96 0.04 -17.01
CA LYS A 136 -16.90 0.50 -17.92
C LYS A 136 -15.57 -0.25 -17.73
N ILE A 137 -15.18 -0.50 -16.49
CA ILE A 137 -13.88 -1.09 -16.15
C ILE A 137 -13.96 -2.21 -15.09
N GLY A 138 -15.14 -2.58 -14.63
CA GLY A 138 -15.31 -3.53 -13.53
C GLY A 138 -14.72 -4.91 -13.77
N SER A 139 -14.78 -5.42 -14.99
CA SER A 139 -14.22 -6.72 -15.38
C SER A 139 -12.74 -6.68 -15.78
N ARG A 140 -12.13 -5.49 -15.90
CA ARG A 140 -10.73 -5.37 -16.28
C ARG A 140 -9.81 -5.80 -15.13
N PRO A 141 -8.67 -6.44 -15.45
CA PRO A 141 -7.61 -6.67 -14.46
C PRO A 141 -7.14 -5.33 -13.88
N ILE A 142 -7.03 -5.24 -12.56
CA ILE A 142 -6.68 -3.98 -11.90
C ILE A 142 -5.31 -3.44 -12.33
N ALA A 143 -4.39 -4.32 -12.67
CA ALA A 143 -3.07 -3.95 -13.20
C ALA A 143 -3.11 -3.23 -14.56
N SER A 144 -4.22 -3.38 -15.32
CA SER A 144 -4.40 -2.72 -16.61
C SER A 144 -5.06 -1.35 -16.52
N ILE A 145 -5.36 -0.88 -15.31
CA ILE A 145 -6.04 0.39 -15.08
C ILE A 145 -5.00 1.47 -14.77
N ASP A 146 -4.83 2.37 -15.71
CA ASP A 146 -3.94 3.52 -15.64
C ASP A 146 -4.68 4.87 -15.69
N GLY A 147 -3.96 5.97 -15.50
CA GLY A 147 -4.51 7.32 -15.53
C GLY A 147 -5.20 7.69 -16.85
N PRO A 148 -4.58 7.45 -18.01
CA PRO A 148 -5.20 7.65 -19.32
C PRO A 148 -6.54 6.94 -19.49
N LEU A 149 -6.60 5.64 -19.15
CA LEU A 149 -7.83 4.86 -19.22
C LEU A 149 -8.93 5.42 -18.31
N ILE A 150 -8.58 5.79 -17.08
CA ILE A 150 -9.54 6.40 -16.15
C ILE A 150 -10.12 7.68 -16.74
N THR A 151 -9.27 8.55 -17.28
CA THR A 151 -9.69 9.82 -17.88
C THR A 151 -10.61 9.58 -19.09
N GLU A 152 -10.24 8.67 -19.99
CA GLU A 152 -11.06 8.28 -21.14
C GLU A 152 -12.45 7.79 -20.72
N LYS A 153 -12.50 6.85 -19.76
CA LYS A 153 -13.77 6.24 -19.34
C LYS A 153 -14.66 7.19 -18.52
N LEU A 154 -14.10 8.22 -17.92
CA LEU A 154 -14.84 9.23 -17.16
C LEU A 154 -15.18 10.48 -17.97
N ALA A 155 -14.70 10.63 -19.20
CA ALA A 155 -14.91 11.83 -20.03
C ALA A 155 -16.39 12.23 -20.14
N SER A 156 -17.30 11.28 -20.39
CA SER A 156 -18.74 11.53 -20.49
C SER A 156 -19.37 12.02 -19.17
N ILE A 157 -18.85 11.56 -18.04
CA ILE A 157 -19.32 11.98 -16.72
C ILE A 157 -18.75 13.35 -16.40
N HIS A 158 -17.50 13.60 -16.78
CA HIS A 158 -16.83 14.87 -16.53
C HIS A 158 -17.57 16.05 -17.23
N SER A 159 -18.03 15.84 -18.47
CA SER A 159 -18.78 16.85 -19.20
C SER A 159 -20.13 17.17 -18.54
N ALA A 160 -20.84 16.15 -18.04
CA ALA A 160 -22.17 16.34 -17.47
C ALA A 160 -22.15 16.68 -15.96
N LYS A 161 -21.22 16.10 -15.21
CA LYS A 161 -21.17 16.17 -13.73
C LYS A 161 -19.71 16.20 -13.25
N PRO A 162 -18.96 17.31 -13.39
CA PRO A 162 -17.52 17.37 -13.13
C PRO A 162 -17.16 17.02 -11.67
N VAL A 163 -17.94 17.48 -10.69
CA VAL A 163 -17.72 17.14 -9.26
C VAL A 163 -17.86 15.62 -9.00
N THR A 164 -18.86 15.01 -9.65
CA THR A 164 -19.05 13.55 -9.54
C THR A 164 -17.91 12.81 -10.20
N ALA A 165 -17.47 13.24 -11.37
CA ALA A 165 -16.33 12.63 -12.08
C ALA A 165 -15.04 12.67 -11.25
N SER A 166 -14.75 13.79 -10.60
CA SER A 166 -13.58 13.93 -9.71
C SER A 166 -13.65 12.96 -8.53
N ARG A 167 -14.80 12.82 -7.90
CA ARG A 167 -15.01 11.85 -6.80
C ARG A 167 -14.89 10.39 -7.26
N VAL A 168 -15.42 10.09 -8.45
CA VAL A 168 -15.31 8.75 -9.05
C VAL A 168 -13.85 8.42 -9.34
N LYS A 169 -13.11 9.36 -9.93
CA LYS A 169 -11.68 9.24 -10.21
C LYS A 169 -10.89 8.93 -8.94
N GLU A 170 -11.08 9.75 -7.91
CA GLU A 170 -10.41 9.55 -6.61
C GLU A 170 -10.68 8.16 -6.02
N ARG A 171 -11.92 7.65 -6.12
CA ARG A 171 -12.26 6.32 -5.62
C ARG A 171 -11.57 5.21 -6.41
N ILE A 172 -11.51 5.33 -7.74
CA ILE A 172 -10.78 4.37 -8.59
C ILE A 172 -9.29 4.37 -8.21
N GLU A 173 -8.68 5.54 -8.14
CA GLU A 173 -7.26 5.69 -7.80
C GLU A 173 -6.94 5.11 -6.42
N ARG A 174 -7.82 5.34 -5.44
CA ARG A 174 -7.67 4.81 -4.07
C ARG A 174 -7.72 3.27 -4.04
N VAL A 175 -8.63 2.64 -4.77
CA VAL A 175 -8.69 1.18 -4.89
C VAL A 175 -7.44 0.63 -5.59
N CYS A 176 -7.03 1.26 -6.70
CA CYS A 176 -5.82 0.86 -7.42
C CYS A 176 -4.55 1.00 -6.56
N GLN A 177 -4.45 2.08 -5.78
CA GLN A 177 -3.31 2.29 -4.89
C GLN A 177 -3.29 1.25 -3.76
N TRP A 178 -4.43 0.99 -3.12
CA TRP A 178 -4.54 -0.03 -2.08
C TRP A 178 -4.08 -1.43 -2.54
N VAL A 179 -4.40 -1.81 -3.77
CA VAL A 179 -3.91 -3.09 -4.34
C VAL A 179 -2.40 -3.03 -4.62
N ARG A 180 -1.88 -1.91 -5.15
CA ARG A 180 -0.43 -1.72 -5.34
C ARG A 180 0.36 -1.81 -4.05
N ASP A 181 -0.17 -1.25 -2.97
CA ASP A 181 0.43 -1.28 -1.63
C ASP A 181 0.31 -2.67 -0.94
N GLY A 182 -0.24 -3.66 -1.63
CA GLY A 182 -0.37 -5.03 -1.15
C GLY A 182 -1.60 -5.30 -0.30
N MET A 183 -2.63 -4.47 -0.43
CA MET A 183 -3.91 -4.57 0.29
C MET A 183 -3.74 -4.48 1.83
N PRO A 184 -3.09 -3.44 2.34
CA PRO A 184 -2.88 -3.30 3.78
C PRO A 184 -4.22 -3.16 4.51
N ALA A 185 -4.24 -3.64 5.76
CA ALA A 185 -5.36 -3.35 6.65
C ALA A 185 -5.51 -1.82 6.84
N PRO A 186 -6.74 -1.31 7.01
CA PRO A 186 -6.94 0.10 7.29
C PRO A 186 -6.18 0.49 8.56
N ALA A 187 -5.46 1.60 8.49
CA ALA A 187 -4.86 2.17 9.69
C ALA A 187 -5.98 2.45 10.70
N MET A 188 -5.80 2.01 11.94
CA MET A 188 -6.74 2.34 13.01
C MET A 188 -6.88 3.86 13.05
N SER A 189 -8.08 4.36 12.78
CA SER A 189 -8.34 5.79 12.90
C SER A 189 -8.11 6.18 14.35
N ARG A 190 -7.09 7.00 14.60
CA ARG A 190 -6.98 7.67 15.89
C ARG A 190 -8.31 8.39 16.10
N ALA A 191 -8.95 8.15 17.25
CA ALA A 191 -10.13 8.90 17.62
C ALA A 191 -9.77 10.39 17.55
N VAL A 192 -10.41 11.10 16.61
CA VAL A 192 -10.23 12.55 16.52
C VAL A 192 -10.84 13.10 17.79
N LYS A 193 -9.98 13.57 18.70
CA LYS A 193 -10.41 14.32 19.88
C LYS A 193 -10.90 15.66 19.36
N HIS A 194 -12.22 15.82 19.28
CA HIS A 194 -12.81 17.11 18.97
C HIS A 194 -12.45 18.08 20.11
N HIS A 195 -12.19 19.33 19.74
CA HIS A 195 -12.10 20.39 20.74
C HIS A 195 -13.42 20.45 21.50
N GLU A 196 -13.35 20.72 22.79
CA GLU A 196 -14.55 20.94 23.59
C GLU A 196 -15.32 22.14 23.02
N ALA A 197 -16.59 21.94 22.81
CA ALA A 197 -17.47 23.01 22.38
C ALA A 197 -17.92 23.80 23.61
N LEU A 198 -18.04 25.12 23.45
CA LEU A 198 -18.61 25.97 24.49
C LEU A 198 -20.05 25.52 24.76
N SER A 199 -20.44 25.40 26.02
CA SER A 199 -21.81 25.05 26.38
C SER A 199 -22.78 26.17 26.01
N VAL A 200 -24.03 25.82 25.72
CA VAL A 200 -25.04 26.83 25.36
C VAL A 200 -25.23 27.88 26.47
N THR A 201 -25.03 27.48 27.73
CA THR A 201 -25.13 28.38 28.87
C THR A 201 -23.99 29.38 28.98
N GLU A 202 -22.83 29.08 28.41
CA GLU A 202 -21.64 29.93 28.40
C GLU A 202 -21.61 30.89 27.22
N VAL A 203 -22.38 30.61 26.15
CA VAL A 203 -22.40 31.45 24.95
C VAL A 203 -22.74 32.91 25.24
N PRO A 204 -23.73 33.30 26.09
CA PRO A 204 -24.03 34.70 26.38
C PRO A 204 -22.83 35.46 27.00
N ALA A 205 -22.12 34.86 27.93
CA ALA A 205 -20.94 35.46 28.55
C ALA A 205 -19.81 35.65 27.53
N PHE A 206 -19.54 34.61 26.75
CA PHE A 206 -18.55 34.65 25.66
C PHE A 206 -18.89 35.74 24.64
N MET A 207 -20.15 35.87 24.24
CA MET A 207 -20.58 36.91 23.29
C MET A 207 -20.42 38.33 23.86
N ALA A 208 -20.59 38.52 25.18
CA ALA A 208 -20.36 39.82 25.83
C ALA A 208 -18.87 40.19 25.75
N GLU A 209 -17.98 39.25 26.02
CA GLU A 209 -16.53 39.43 25.90
C GLU A 209 -16.11 39.69 24.42
N LEU A 210 -16.62 38.88 23.49
CA LEU A 210 -16.30 38.99 22.06
C LEU A 210 -16.64 40.38 21.51
N ARG A 211 -17.75 40.97 21.97
CA ARG A 211 -18.18 42.30 21.55
C ARG A 211 -17.27 43.43 22.04
N GLN A 212 -16.53 43.20 23.12
CA GLN A 212 -15.53 44.14 23.63
C GLN A 212 -14.20 44.08 22.88
N MET A 213 -13.97 42.98 22.15
CA MET A 213 -12.74 42.82 21.35
C MET A 213 -12.80 43.65 20.08
N GLU A 214 -11.75 44.41 19.83
CA GLU A 214 -11.58 45.19 18.59
C GLU A 214 -11.02 44.31 17.45
N GLY A 215 -11.40 44.62 16.22
CA GLY A 215 -10.86 44.03 15.01
C GLY A 215 -11.85 43.18 14.24
N ILE A 216 -11.54 42.98 12.94
CA ILE A 216 -12.40 42.27 11.96
C ILE A 216 -12.63 40.82 12.34
N ASN A 217 -11.66 40.17 12.98
CA ASN A 217 -11.75 38.75 13.35
C ASN A 217 -12.83 38.53 14.43
N ALA A 218 -12.94 39.43 15.41
CA ALA A 218 -13.98 39.36 16.43
C ALA A 218 -15.37 39.53 15.81
N ARG A 219 -15.53 40.48 14.88
CA ARG A 219 -16.78 40.71 14.13
C ARG A 219 -17.16 39.54 13.25
N ALA A 220 -16.19 38.93 12.54
CA ALA A 220 -16.41 37.74 11.73
C ALA A 220 -16.85 36.53 12.56
N LEU A 221 -16.26 36.36 13.77
CA LEU A 221 -16.65 35.29 14.68
C LEU A 221 -18.05 35.54 15.25
N GLU A 222 -18.38 36.76 15.67
CA GLU A 222 -19.73 37.14 16.12
C GLU A 222 -20.76 36.86 15.03
N PHE A 223 -20.51 37.29 13.79
CA PHE A 223 -21.36 37.01 12.64
C PHE A 223 -21.56 35.51 12.43
N THR A 224 -20.47 34.73 12.50
CA THR A 224 -20.52 33.28 12.32
C THR A 224 -21.38 32.60 13.40
N ILE A 225 -21.27 33.03 14.65
CA ILE A 225 -22.05 32.47 15.77
C ILE A 225 -23.54 32.84 15.62
N LEU A 226 -23.85 34.11 15.32
CA LEU A 226 -25.22 34.59 15.24
C LEU A 226 -25.99 34.03 14.03
N THR A 227 -25.29 33.81 12.92
CA THR A 227 -25.92 33.34 11.68
C THR A 227 -25.79 31.83 11.45
N ALA A 228 -24.99 31.13 12.25
CA ALA A 228 -24.58 29.75 12.02
C ALA A 228 -23.98 29.53 10.62
N ALA A 229 -23.40 30.59 10.02
CA ALA A 229 -22.77 30.52 8.71
C ALA A 229 -21.51 29.65 8.74
N ARG A 230 -21.21 29.00 7.60
CA ARG A 230 -19.94 28.28 7.49
C ARG A 230 -18.79 29.30 7.42
N THR A 231 -17.62 28.92 7.95
CA THR A 231 -16.41 29.77 7.94
C THR A 231 -16.13 30.37 6.55
N SER A 232 -16.30 29.58 5.49
CA SER A 232 -16.11 30.03 4.10
C SER A 232 -17.15 31.03 3.62
N GLU A 233 -18.34 31.05 4.21
CA GLU A 233 -19.42 31.99 3.93
C GLU A 233 -19.18 33.29 4.70
N ALA A 234 -18.82 33.19 5.96
CA ALA A 234 -18.48 34.34 6.80
C ALA A 234 -17.26 35.11 6.24
N LEU A 235 -16.22 34.42 5.75
CA LEU A 235 -15.03 35.06 5.17
C LEU A 235 -15.29 35.71 3.80
N LYS A 236 -16.40 35.40 3.13
CA LYS A 236 -16.80 35.98 1.85
C LYS A 236 -17.94 37.02 1.99
N ALA A 237 -18.45 37.18 3.20
CA ALA A 237 -19.44 38.21 3.46
C ALA A 237 -18.74 39.57 3.47
N THR A 238 -19.04 40.39 2.47
CA THR A 238 -18.60 41.79 2.34
C THR A 238 -19.72 42.73 2.75
#